data_92769e81920626bc61a134f8b10039ad
#
_entry.id   92769e81920626bc61a134f8b10039ad
#
_cell.length_a   1.000
_cell.length_b   1.000
_cell.length_c   1.000
_cell.angle_alpha   90.00
_cell.angle_beta   90.00
_cell.angle_gamma   90.00
#
_symmetry.space_group_name_H-M   'P 1'
#
loop_
_entity.id
_entity.type
_entity.pdbx_description
1 polymer ?
#
loop_
_entity_poly.entity_id
_entity_poly.type
_entity_poly.pdbx_seq_one_letter_code
_entity_poly.pdbx_strand_id
1 'polypeptide(L)'
;MRPDTAPGAPLLRYRRQPCCIGDVGEEVRRTTYDRAQRRAYRRKVQLCLDVFETMLTKSRFDSDRPLSGMEIECNLVDGNYQPAMSNRHVLEAIADPAYQRELGAYNIEFNVPPRPLPGHTVLDLETEVRTSLNEAQIRAGSDGTRIVMIGILPTLMPEHLSRDGWMSESTRYAALNDSIFSARGEDIPIRISGPEPLSWEAATIAPESACTSMQLHLQVAPEDFAANWNAAQVMAGPQLALGANSPYFFGHRLWSETRIEVFAQSTDTRPEELKVQGVRPRVWFGERWITSILDLFKENIRYFPSLLPELSDEDPVAELAAGRVPALPELRLHNGTVYRWNRPVYDVLEVDGVGRPHLRLENRVLPAGPTVVDMLANSAFYYGTLRALSEDQKPIWTKMSFAAAHANFLAAARHGIDARLHWPDRGEVAAADLVLDTLLPIAHEGLRRWGVDAEVRERFLGVIEGRAKAGRNGATWQVATVQALEEDGMTRPAALAEMLRRYCDHMHANEPVHTWPC
;
A
#
# COMPACT_ATOMS: atom_id res chain seq x y z
N MET A 1 -20.17 54.45 -6.26
CA MET A 1 -20.52 53.39 -5.31
C MET A 1 -19.85 52.10 -5.74
N ARG A 2 -18.78 51.69 -5.05
CA ARG A 2 -18.12 50.38 -5.23
C ARG A 2 -18.79 49.39 -4.27
N PRO A 3 -19.04 48.12 -4.65
CA PRO A 3 -19.53 47.14 -3.70
C PRO A 3 -18.40 46.62 -2.81
N ASP A 4 -18.68 46.53 -1.52
CA ASP A 4 -17.84 46.02 -0.46
C ASP A 4 -17.46 44.56 -0.72
N THR A 5 -16.15 44.30 -0.63
CA THR A 5 -15.58 42.96 -0.53
C THR A 5 -15.71 42.46 0.90
N ALA A 6 -16.46 41.40 1.11
CA ALA A 6 -16.55 40.70 2.38
C ALA A 6 -15.16 40.14 2.79
N PRO A 7 -14.79 40.18 4.10
CA PRO A 7 -13.50 39.69 4.56
C PRO A 7 -13.45 38.15 4.47
N GLY A 8 -12.37 37.64 3.88
CA GLY A 8 -12.09 36.22 3.78
C GLY A 8 -12.08 35.54 5.15
N ALA A 9 -12.70 34.40 5.22
CA ALA A 9 -12.64 33.52 6.38
C ALA A 9 -11.18 33.17 6.71
N PRO A 10 -10.78 33.13 7.99
CA PRO A 10 -9.42 32.84 8.37
C PRO A 10 -9.06 31.41 7.94
N LEU A 11 -8.00 31.27 7.15
CA LEU A 11 -7.33 30.00 6.94
C LEU A 11 -6.93 29.46 8.31
N LEU A 12 -7.63 28.44 8.77
CA LEU A 12 -7.26 27.65 9.93
C LEU A 12 -5.83 27.13 9.67
N ARG A 13 -4.85 27.79 10.31
CA ARG A 13 -3.50 27.26 10.44
C ARG A 13 -3.65 25.93 11.20
N TYR A 14 -3.62 24.81 10.48
CA TYR A 14 -3.39 23.52 11.10
C TYR A 14 -2.05 23.62 11.82
N ARG A 15 -2.09 23.80 13.15
CA ARG A 15 -0.92 23.55 13.99
C ARG A 15 -0.52 22.09 13.66
N ARG A 16 0.77 21.89 13.40
CA ARG A 16 1.40 20.57 13.28
C ARG A 16 1.03 19.75 14.54
N GLN A 17 -0.11 19.06 14.51
CA GLN A 17 -0.37 17.96 15.42
C GLN A 17 0.38 16.75 14.87
N PRO A 18 0.93 15.88 15.75
CA PRO A 18 1.56 14.64 15.29
C PRO A 18 0.57 13.93 14.38
N CYS A 19 1.09 13.42 13.28
CA CYS A 19 0.35 12.78 12.21
C CYS A 19 -0.50 11.65 12.80
N CYS A 20 -1.84 11.83 12.83
CA CYS A 20 -2.78 10.81 13.30
C CYS A 20 -3.12 9.80 12.17
N ILE A 21 -2.13 9.40 11.39
CA ILE A 21 -2.09 8.08 10.80
C ILE A 21 -1.57 7.22 11.96
N GLY A 22 -2.45 6.43 12.57
CA GLY A 22 -2.05 5.62 13.73
C GLY A 22 -0.78 4.86 13.40
N ASP A 23 0.17 4.86 14.35
CA ASP A 23 1.45 4.16 14.23
C ASP A 23 1.25 2.86 13.45
N VAL A 24 2.03 2.66 12.41
CA VAL A 24 2.03 1.40 11.66
C VAL A 24 2.46 0.30 12.64
N GLY A 25 1.43 -0.21 13.34
CA GLY A 25 1.55 -1.27 14.31
C GLY A 25 2.04 -0.83 15.70
N GLU A 26 1.09 -0.61 16.62
CA GLU A 26 1.38 -0.49 18.04
C GLU A 26 2.32 -1.61 18.51
N GLU A 27 3.37 -1.26 19.24
CA GLU A 27 4.30 -2.22 19.84
C GLU A 27 3.54 -3.20 20.73
N VAL A 28 3.92 -4.47 20.70
CA VAL A 28 3.36 -5.49 21.58
C VAL A 28 4.27 -5.73 22.78
N ARG A 29 3.67 -6.05 23.92
CA ARG A 29 4.41 -6.23 25.18
C ARG A 29 5.10 -7.60 25.26
N ARG A 30 4.73 -8.54 24.39
CA ARG A 30 5.16 -9.96 24.47
C ARG A 30 5.37 -10.54 23.08
N THR A 31 6.28 -11.50 22.99
CA THR A 31 6.50 -12.30 21.78
C THR A 31 5.76 -13.64 21.81
N THR A 32 5.34 -14.11 22.98
CA THR A 32 4.67 -15.42 23.15
C THR A 32 3.37 -15.30 23.94
N TYR A 33 2.37 -16.13 23.60
CA TYR A 33 1.03 -16.10 24.18
C TYR A 33 0.53 -17.50 24.48
N ASP A 34 -0.01 -17.70 25.70
CA ASP A 34 -0.58 -18.96 26.12
C ASP A 34 -2.01 -19.19 25.61
N ARG A 35 -2.56 -20.39 25.87
CA ARG A 35 -3.91 -20.77 25.41
C ARG A 35 -5.02 -19.95 26.08
N ALA A 36 -4.83 -19.49 27.31
CA ALA A 36 -5.84 -18.70 28.02
C ALA A 36 -5.90 -17.27 27.44
N GLN A 37 -4.73 -16.66 27.18
CA GLN A 37 -4.61 -15.35 26.51
C GLN A 37 -5.23 -15.37 25.11
N ARG A 38 -4.93 -16.39 24.31
CA ARG A 38 -5.54 -16.55 22.96
C ARG A 38 -7.06 -16.68 23.02
N ARG A 39 -7.61 -17.38 24.03
CA ARG A 39 -9.07 -17.49 24.23
C ARG A 39 -9.69 -16.19 24.70
N ALA A 40 -9.03 -15.48 25.61
CA ALA A 40 -9.48 -14.18 26.10
C ALA A 40 -9.51 -13.15 24.97
N TYR A 41 -8.45 -13.08 24.17
CA TYR A 41 -8.36 -12.20 23.01
C TYR A 41 -9.47 -12.49 21.98
N ARG A 42 -9.71 -13.75 21.65
CA ARG A 42 -10.79 -14.12 20.70
C ARG A 42 -12.16 -13.62 21.17
N ARG A 43 -12.46 -13.73 22.49
CA ARG A 43 -13.71 -13.20 23.05
C ARG A 43 -13.76 -11.67 22.96
N LYS A 44 -12.64 -11.02 23.23
CA LYS A 44 -12.54 -9.56 23.19
C LYS A 44 -12.70 -9.01 21.76
N VAL A 45 -12.03 -9.62 20.78
CA VAL A 45 -12.19 -9.25 19.36
C VAL A 45 -13.64 -9.39 18.89
N GLN A 46 -14.33 -10.47 19.32
CA GLN A 46 -15.77 -10.63 19.00
C GLN A 46 -16.60 -9.53 19.65
N LEU A 47 -16.34 -9.18 20.92
CA LEU A 47 -17.02 -8.08 21.60
C LEU A 47 -16.77 -6.73 20.89
N CYS A 48 -15.53 -6.47 20.48
CA CYS A 48 -15.19 -5.28 19.68
C CYS A 48 -15.96 -5.26 18.35
N LEU A 49 -16.12 -6.40 17.69
CA LEU A 49 -16.91 -6.50 16.44
C LEU A 49 -18.39 -6.18 16.68
N ASP A 50 -19.00 -6.70 17.76
CA ASP A 50 -20.41 -6.48 18.10
C ASP A 50 -20.65 -4.99 18.42
N VAL A 51 -19.69 -4.36 19.11
CA VAL A 51 -19.72 -2.90 19.38
C VAL A 51 -19.56 -2.11 18.08
N PHE A 52 -18.63 -2.50 17.20
CA PHE A 52 -18.44 -1.86 15.90
C PHE A 52 -19.69 -1.95 15.03
N GLU A 53 -20.37 -3.10 14.98
CA GLU A 53 -21.66 -3.28 14.28
C GLU A 53 -22.74 -2.31 14.85
N THR A 54 -22.75 -2.13 16.17
CA THR A 54 -23.65 -1.17 16.83
C THR A 54 -23.31 0.27 16.45
N MET A 55 -22.02 0.61 16.40
CA MET A 55 -21.54 1.94 16.01
C MET A 55 -21.90 2.29 14.56
N LEU A 56 -21.78 1.34 13.62
CA LEU A 56 -22.14 1.56 12.21
C LEU A 56 -23.61 1.99 12.03
N THR A 57 -24.48 1.65 12.99
CA THR A 57 -25.92 1.99 12.94
C THR A 57 -26.29 3.18 13.81
N LYS A 58 -25.54 3.48 14.86
CA LYS A 58 -25.93 4.46 15.90
C LYS A 58 -24.97 5.63 16.05
N SER A 59 -23.71 5.48 15.68
CA SER A 59 -22.70 6.52 15.82
C SER A 59 -22.59 7.36 14.55
N ARG A 60 -22.25 8.64 14.73
CA ARG A 60 -21.88 9.49 13.59
C ARG A 60 -20.40 9.32 13.32
N PHE A 61 -20.08 8.86 12.13
CA PHE A 61 -18.72 8.79 11.61
C PHE A 61 -18.31 10.11 10.95
N ASP A 62 -17.05 10.48 11.09
CA ASP A 62 -16.49 11.67 10.46
C ASP A 62 -16.26 11.38 8.97
N SER A 63 -17.11 11.93 8.11
CA SER A 63 -17.10 11.74 6.64
C SER A 63 -17.54 12.99 5.88
N ASP A 64 -17.87 14.07 6.57
CA ASP A 64 -18.40 15.30 5.96
C ASP A 64 -17.42 15.95 4.97
N ARG A 65 -16.12 15.76 5.19
CA ARG A 65 -15.02 16.23 4.33
C ARG A 65 -13.99 15.13 4.14
N PRO A 66 -14.19 14.24 3.17
CA PRO A 66 -13.28 13.12 2.96
C PRO A 66 -11.85 13.57 2.74
N LEU A 67 -10.94 12.96 3.51
CA LEU A 67 -9.50 13.18 3.41
C LEU A 67 -8.85 12.03 2.64
N SER A 68 -7.81 12.36 1.89
CA SER A 68 -6.89 11.40 1.30
C SER A 68 -5.54 11.47 2.01
N GLY A 69 -4.90 10.34 2.20
CA GLY A 69 -3.55 10.21 2.76
C GLY A 69 -2.70 9.29 1.89
N MET A 70 -1.39 9.29 2.13
CA MET A 70 -0.45 8.44 1.41
C MET A 70 0.67 8.02 2.36
N GLU A 71 1.09 6.76 2.22
CA GLU A 71 2.32 6.22 2.81
C GLU A 71 3.26 5.84 1.67
N ILE A 72 4.55 6.11 1.82
CA ILE A 72 5.58 5.80 0.83
C ILE A 72 6.68 5.00 1.53
N GLU A 73 6.76 3.73 1.21
CA GLU A 73 7.84 2.88 1.69
C GLU A 73 9.08 3.06 0.80
N CYS A 74 10.25 3.19 1.43
CA CYS A 74 11.51 3.47 0.75
C CYS A 74 12.56 2.44 1.15
N ASN A 75 13.45 2.11 0.21
CA ASN A 75 14.64 1.31 0.46
C ASN A 75 15.85 2.20 0.74
N LEU A 76 16.78 1.71 1.56
CA LEU A 76 18.06 2.34 1.84
C LEU A 76 19.18 1.57 1.16
N VAL A 77 20.05 2.27 0.44
CA VAL A 77 21.22 1.68 -0.21
C VAL A 77 22.49 2.45 0.13
N ASP A 78 23.61 1.74 0.09
CA ASP A 78 24.96 2.32 0.26
C ASP A 78 25.47 2.99 -1.02
N GLY A 79 26.72 3.47 -1.00
CA GLY A 79 27.39 4.10 -2.14
C GLY A 79 27.57 3.19 -3.37
N ASN A 80 27.46 1.86 -3.19
CA ASN A 80 27.53 0.84 -4.24
C ASN A 80 26.15 0.33 -4.65
N TYR A 81 25.08 0.99 -4.21
CA TYR A 81 23.68 0.60 -4.45
C TYR A 81 23.29 -0.77 -3.89
N GLN A 82 24.00 -1.24 -2.83
CA GLN A 82 23.66 -2.45 -2.08
C GLN A 82 22.74 -2.09 -0.89
N PRO A 83 21.89 -3.02 -0.40
CA PRO A 83 21.02 -2.77 0.76
C PRO A 83 21.80 -2.30 1.98
N ALA A 84 21.45 -1.15 2.54
CA ALA A 84 22.07 -0.55 3.72
C ALA A 84 21.19 -0.77 4.96
N MET A 85 21.63 -1.67 5.88
CA MET A 85 20.91 -1.98 7.13
C MET A 85 21.08 -0.86 8.16
N SER A 86 20.61 0.35 7.86
CA SER A 86 20.93 1.59 8.57
C SER A 86 19.71 2.43 8.95
N ASN A 87 18.48 1.90 8.87
CA ASN A 87 17.27 2.71 9.05
C ASN A 87 17.23 3.45 10.39
N ARG A 88 17.76 2.87 11.49
CA ARG A 88 17.83 3.54 12.78
C ARG A 88 18.66 4.84 12.70
N HIS A 89 19.87 4.76 12.14
CA HIS A 89 20.75 5.92 12.01
C HIS A 89 20.18 6.97 11.05
N VAL A 90 19.60 6.51 9.93
CA VAL A 90 18.95 7.38 8.96
C VAL A 90 17.78 8.13 9.58
N LEU A 91 16.92 7.45 10.34
CA LEU A 91 15.78 8.08 11.03
C LEU A 91 16.22 9.07 12.12
N GLU A 92 17.28 8.73 12.89
CA GLU A 92 17.91 9.65 13.85
C GLU A 92 18.45 10.91 13.15
N ALA A 93 19.05 10.77 11.96
CA ALA A 93 19.56 11.89 11.17
C ALA A 93 18.44 12.73 10.53
N ILE A 94 17.39 12.09 10.00
CA ILE A 94 16.21 12.76 9.44
C ILE A 94 15.50 13.59 10.53
N ALA A 95 15.33 13.02 11.73
CA ALA A 95 14.71 13.66 12.89
C ALA A 95 13.33 14.28 12.59
N ASP A 96 12.52 13.62 11.74
CA ASP A 96 11.16 14.00 11.39
C ASP A 96 10.21 12.84 11.69
N PRO A 97 9.18 13.01 12.56
CA PRO A 97 8.24 11.95 12.95
C PRO A 97 7.38 11.42 11.79
N ALA A 98 7.35 12.10 10.65
CA ALA A 98 6.70 11.60 9.44
C ALA A 98 7.44 10.39 8.84
N TYR A 99 8.71 10.16 9.21
CA TYR A 99 9.50 9.02 8.80
C TYR A 99 9.55 7.98 9.92
N GLN A 100 9.22 6.73 9.59
CA GLN A 100 9.13 5.63 10.56
C GLN A 100 9.92 4.41 10.10
N ARG A 101 10.12 3.46 11.03
CA ARG A 101 10.78 2.18 10.74
C ARG A 101 9.81 1.26 10.01
N GLU A 102 10.36 0.50 9.08
CA GLU A 102 9.73 -0.66 8.47
C GLU A 102 10.36 -1.97 8.93
N LEU A 103 9.79 -3.12 8.51
CA LEU A 103 10.22 -4.45 8.91
C LEU A 103 11.71 -4.68 8.64
N GLY A 104 12.19 -4.34 7.45
CA GLY A 104 13.59 -4.47 7.08
C GLY A 104 14.43 -3.33 7.66
N ALA A 105 15.62 -3.65 8.19
CA ALA A 105 16.56 -2.64 8.67
C ALA A 105 17.10 -1.73 7.53
N TYR A 106 16.80 -2.04 6.29
CA TYR A 106 17.09 -1.26 5.09
C TYR A 106 15.84 -0.58 4.51
N ASN A 107 14.74 -0.53 5.26
CA ASN A 107 13.51 0.13 4.85
C ASN A 107 13.12 1.23 5.84
N ILE A 108 12.51 2.28 5.31
CA ILE A 108 11.81 3.33 6.06
C ILE A 108 10.48 3.65 5.38
N GLU A 109 9.53 4.14 6.14
CA GLU A 109 8.25 4.62 5.63
C GLU A 109 8.13 6.13 5.81
N PHE A 110 7.64 6.83 4.81
CA PHE A 110 7.26 8.24 4.87
C PHE A 110 5.76 8.39 4.86
N ASN A 111 5.21 8.91 5.96
CA ASN A 111 3.79 9.17 6.16
C ASN A 111 3.43 10.58 5.70
N VAL A 112 2.70 10.70 4.60
CA VAL A 112 2.24 11.98 4.06
C VAL A 112 0.94 12.39 4.75
N PRO A 113 0.88 13.57 5.41
CA PRO A 113 -0.30 14.01 6.15
C PRO A 113 -1.57 14.05 5.30
N PRO A 114 -2.74 13.61 5.86
CA PRO A 114 -3.99 13.59 5.13
C PRO A 114 -4.47 14.99 4.76
N ARG A 115 -5.10 15.11 3.58
CA ARG A 115 -5.62 16.38 3.05
C ARG A 115 -6.86 16.20 2.19
N PRO A 116 -7.66 17.26 1.98
CA PRO A 116 -8.76 17.23 1.00
C PRO A 116 -8.26 17.08 -0.43
N LEU A 117 -9.03 16.42 -1.27
CA LEU A 117 -8.72 16.26 -2.71
C LEU A 117 -9.05 17.49 -3.58
N PRO A 118 -10.09 18.34 -3.29
CA PRO A 118 -10.50 19.43 -4.16
C PRO A 118 -9.43 20.49 -4.41
N GLY A 119 -9.56 21.20 -5.54
CA GLY A 119 -8.68 22.32 -5.92
C GLY A 119 -7.35 21.84 -6.52
N HIS A 120 -6.28 22.58 -6.21
CA HIS A 120 -4.90 22.34 -6.69
C HIS A 120 -4.01 21.66 -5.65
N THR A 121 -4.58 21.17 -4.55
CA THR A 121 -3.82 20.63 -3.40
C THR A 121 -2.84 19.50 -3.77
N VAL A 122 -3.09 18.77 -4.86
CA VAL A 122 -2.17 17.70 -5.32
C VAL A 122 -0.90 18.28 -5.97
N LEU A 123 -0.95 19.47 -6.57
CA LEU A 123 0.27 20.15 -7.06
C LEU A 123 1.15 20.64 -5.90
N ASP A 124 0.51 21.18 -4.86
CA ASP A 124 1.23 21.57 -3.64
C ASP A 124 1.85 20.33 -2.99
N LEU A 125 1.13 19.19 -2.99
CA LEU A 125 1.60 17.91 -2.48
C LEU A 125 2.85 17.42 -3.23
N GLU A 126 2.91 17.55 -4.56
CA GLU A 126 4.11 17.17 -5.31
C GLU A 126 5.35 17.92 -4.79
N THR A 127 5.21 19.22 -4.61
CA THR A 127 6.29 20.06 -4.11
C THR A 127 6.67 19.69 -2.67
N GLU A 128 5.71 19.49 -1.79
CA GLU A 128 5.94 19.14 -0.39
C GLU A 128 6.62 17.77 -0.25
N VAL A 129 6.12 16.74 -0.93
CA VAL A 129 6.70 15.37 -0.89
C VAL A 129 8.13 15.38 -1.43
N ARG A 130 8.37 16.05 -2.58
CA ARG A 130 9.72 16.19 -3.14
C ARG A 130 10.66 16.91 -2.19
N THR A 131 10.22 18.01 -1.58
CA THR A 131 11.04 18.78 -0.63
C THR A 131 11.39 17.90 0.58
N SER A 132 10.41 17.22 1.18
CA SER A 132 10.64 16.34 2.32
C SER A 132 11.61 15.19 1.99
N LEU A 133 11.41 14.50 0.86
CA LEU A 133 12.30 13.41 0.42
C LEU A 133 13.72 13.90 0.11
N ASN A 134 13.87 15.07 -0.50
CA ASN A 134 15.18 15.66 -0.79
C ASN A 134 15.90 16.05 0.51
N GLU A 135 15.21 16.66 1.48
CA GLU A 135 15.77 16.95 2.80
C GLU A 135 16.17 15.68 3.54
N ALA A 136 15.33 14.65 3.51
CA ALA A 136 15.64 13.34 4.09
C ALA A 136 16.87 12.72 3.40
N GLN A 137 16.96 12.77 2.07
CA GLN A 137 18.12 12.29 1.31
C GLN A 137 19.42 13.04 1.69
N ILE A 138 19.38 14.37 1.83
CA ILE A 138 20.55 15.14 2.24
C ILE A 138 21.03 14.70 3.63
N ARG A 139 20.12 14.47 4.57
CA ARG A 139 20.45 14.02 5.93
C ARG A 139 20.97 12.58 5.95
N ALA A 140 20.32 11.66 5.24
CA ALA A 140 20.78 10.28 5.07
C ALA A 140 22.14 10.20 4.37
N GLY A 141 22.42 11.12 3.45
CA GLY A 141 23.66 11.17 2.67
C GLY A 141 24.91 11.49 3.50
N SER A 142 24.80 12.01 4.73
CA SER A 142 25.92 12.22 5.64
C SER A 142 26.68 10.92 5.95
N ASP A 143 26.00 9.77 5.93
CA ASP A 143 26.57 8.44 6.16
C ASP A 143 26.72 7.61 4.87
N GLY A 144 26.63 8.29 3.70
CA GLY A 144 26.72 7.63 2.40
C GLY A 144 25.48 6.82 2.00
N THR A 145 24.39 6.91 2.76
CA THR A 145 23.13 6.21 2.47
C THR A 145 22.27 7.00 1.48
N ARG A 146 21.61 6.29 0.57
CA ARG A 146 20.64 6.83 -0.39
C ARG A 146 19.26 6.24 -0.15
N ILE A 147 18.22 7.06 -0.34
CA ILE A 147 16.81 6.67 -0.25
C ILE A 147 16.30 6.37 -1.65
N VAL A 148 15.67 5.20 -1.84
CA VAL A 148 15.18 4.73 -3.14
C VAL A 148 13.73 4.28 -3.05
N MET A 149 12.88 4.83 -3.91
CA MET A 149 11.47 4.43 -4.07
C MET A 149 11.36 3.43 -5.22
N ILE A 150 11.28 2.14 -4.92
CA ILE A 150 11.18 1.04 -5.89
C ILE A 150 10.47 -0.15 -5.24
N GLY A 151 9.66 -0.90 -5.97
CA GLY A 151 8.81 -1.95 -5.40
C GLY A 151 9.55 -3.15 -4.79
N ILE A 152 10.67 -3.57 -5.39
CA ILE A 152 11.67 -4.48 -4.82
C ILE A 152 13.05 -3.94 -5.19
N LEU A 153 13.96 -3.89 -4.22
CA LEU A 153 15.33 -3.46 -4.47
C LEU A 153 16.06 -4.52 -5.33
N PRO A 154 16.44 -4.20 -6.58
CA PRO A 154 16.96 -5.21 -7.53
C PRO A 154 18.32 -5.77 -7.15
N THR A 155 19.08 -5.08 -6.30
CA THR A 155 20.38 -5.52 -5.76
C THR A 155 20.25 -6.32 -4.46
N LEU A 156 19.03 -6.53 -3.95
CA LEU A 156 18.79 -7.38 -2.79
C LEU A 156 19.05 -8.84 -3.15
N MET A 157 19.89 -9.52 -2.35
CA MET A 157 20.28 -10.92 -2.53
C MET A 157 19.98 -11.73 -1.26
N PRO A 158 19.89 -13.08 -1.34
CA PRO A 158 19.56 -13.93 -0.20
C PRO A 158 20.45 -13.71 1.03
N GLU A 159 21.73 -13.44 0.85
CA GLU A 159 22.68 -13.18 1.94
C GLU A 159 22.34 -11.95 2.77
N HIS A 160 21.66 -10.96 2.19
CA HIS A 160 21.23 -9.77 2.91
C HIS A 160 20.09 -10.08 3.91
N LEU A 161 19.23 -11.06 3.58
CA LEU A 161 18.08 -11.46 4.38
C LEU A 161 18.37 -12.65 5.32
N SER A 162 19.49 -13.33 5.13
CA SER A 162 19.89 -14.49 5.94
C SER A 162 20.82 -14.13 7.10
N ARG A 163 21.34 -12.89 7.13
CA ARG A 163 22.26 -12.43 8.17
C ARG A 163 21.53 -11.84 9.37
N ASP A 164 22.16 -11.85 10.53
CA ASP A 164 21.69 -11.10 11.69
C ASP A 164 21.56 -9.59 11.37
N GLY A 165 20.53 -8.95 11.94
CA GLY A 165 20.31 -7.51 11.77
C GLY A 165 19.58 -7.11 10.49
N TRP A 166 18.99 -8.04 9.75
CA TRP A 166 18.10 -7.72 8.62
C TRP A 166 16.78 -7.09 9.06
N MET A 167 16.29 -7.46 10.27
CA MET A 167 15.02 -6.98 10.83
C MET A 167 15.25 -5.73 11.68
N SER A 168 14.34 -4.79 11.60
CA SER A 168 14.29 -3.64 12.49
C SER A 168 14.06 -4.06 13.94
N GLU A 169 14.66 -3.35 14.89
CA GLU A 169 14.48 -3.58 16.33
C GLU A 169 13.05 -3.21 16.76
N SER A 170 12.15 -4.21 16.83
CA SER A 170 10.77 -4.08 17.27
C SER A 170 10.27 -5.38 17.86
N THR A 171 9.65 -5.30 19.04
CA THR A 171 9.01 -6.46 19.69
C THR A 171 7.87 -7.01 18.84
N ARG A 172 7.17 -6.13 18.14
CA ARG A 172 6.07 -6.49 17.24
C ARG A 172 6.54 -7.36 16.08
N TYR A 173 7.63 -6.98 15.40
CA TYR A 173 8.15 -7.74 14.25
C TYR A 173 8.69 -9.10 14.67
N ALA A 174 9.39 -9.17 15.81
CA ALA A 174 9.83 -10.45 16.39
C ALA A 174 8.64 -11.35 16.73
N ALA A 175 7.60 -10.82 17.39
CA ALA A 175 6.39 -11.56 17.74
C ALA A 175 5.62 -12.03 16.50
N LEU A 176 5.60 -11.24 15.44
CA LEU A 176 4.95 -11.58 14.16
C LEU A 176 5.70 -12.74 13.50
N ASN A 177 7.01 -12.65 13.37
CA ASN A 177 7.86 -13.71 12.85
C ASN A 177 7.62 -15.04 13.60
N ASP A 178 7.74 -15.03 14.92
CA ASP A 178 7.56 -16.22 15.76
C ASP A 178 6.14 -16.81 15.65
N SER A 179 5.13 -15.96 15.55
CA SER A 179 3.74 -16.38 15.43
C SER A 179 3.45 -17.03 14.06
N ILE A 180 4.03 -16.52 12.97
CA ILE A 180 3.89 -17.08 11.62
C ILE A 180 4.55 -18.46 11.57
N PHE A 181 5.80 -18.58 12.01
CA PHE A 181 6.54 -19.85 11.99
C PHE A 181 5.95 -20.88 12.97
N SER A 182 5.51 -20.46 14.15
CA SER A 182 4.79 -21.35 15.08
C SER A 182 3.47 -21.87 14.52
N ALA A 183 2.76 -21.07 13.71
CA ALA A 183 1.52 -21.48 13.07
C ALA A 183 1.76 -22.41 11.86
N ARG A 184 2.84 -22.16 11.11
CA ARG A 184 3.22 -22.92 9.93
C ARG A 184 3.91 -24.25 10.29
N GLY A 185 4.86 -24.25 11.22
CA GLY A 185 5.61 -25.41 11.67
C GLY A 185 6.80 -25.82 10.77
N GLU A 186 7.09 -25.06 9.71
CA GLU A 186 8.15 -25.33 8.73
C GLU A 186 8.64 -24.03 8.08
N ASP A 187 9.77 -24.07 7.35
CA ASP A 187 10.28 -22.94 6.59
C ASP A 187 9.29 -22.54 5.47
N ILE A 188 9.40 -21.30 5.01
CA ILE A 188 8.52 -20.75 3.98
C ILE A 188 9.16 -20.96 2.60
N PRO A 189 8.59 -21.82 1.73
CA PRO A 189 9.06 -21.94 0.36
C PRO A 189 8.59 -20.74 -0.46
N ILE A 190 9.56 -20.00 -1.01
CA ILE A 190 9.34 -18.95 -2.00
C ILE A 190 9.57 -19.54 -3.37
N ARG A 191 8.50 -19.79 -4.12
CA ARG A 191 8.53 -20.41 -5.45
C ARG A 191 7.78 -19.57 -6.45
N ILE A 192 8.49 -18.88 -7.29
CA ILE A 192 7.90 -17.96 -8.28
C ILE A 192 8.28 -18.42 -9.68
N SER A 193 7.26 -18.74 -10.47
CA SER A 193 7.42 -19.00 -11.91
C SER A 193 7.53 -17.68 -12.65
N GLY A 194 8.48 -17.58 -13.57
CA GLY A 194 8.71 -16.36 -14.36
C GLY A 194 9.65 -16.68 -15.51
N PRO A 195 10.14 -15.67 -16.25
CA PRO A 195 11.16 -15.87 -17.27
C PRO A 195 12.41 -16.60 -16.72
N GLU A 196 12.79 -16.30 -15.48
CA GLU A 196 13.89 -16.95 -14.75
C GLU A 196 13.31 -17.44 -13.41
N PRO A 197 12.84 -18.72 -13.31
CA PRO A 197 12.13 -19.17 -12.12
C PRO A 197 13.01 -19.15 -10.87
N LEU A 198 12.40 -18.78 -9.73
CA LEU A 198 13.05 -18.75 -8.43
C LEU A 198 12.49 -19.85 -7.51
N SER A 199 13.38 -20.54 -6.79
CA SER A 199 13.04 -21.43 -5.67
C SER A 199 14.00 -21.18 -4.53
N TRP A 200 13.49 -20.77 -3.37
CA TRP A 200 14.25 -20.47 -2.17
C TRP A 200 13.44 -20.81 -0.91
N GLU A 201 14.12 -21.21 0.17
CA GLU A 201 13.48 -21.52 1.46
C GLU A 201 13.86 -20.42 2.47
N ALA A 202 12.85 -19.80 3.07
CA ALA A 202 13.03 -18.73 4.04
C ALA A 202 12.79 -19.25 5.48
N ALA A 203 13.80 -19.13 6.33
CA ALA A 203 13.72 -19.46 7.77
C ALA A 203 13.11 -18.32 8.62
N THR A 204 12.76 -17.19 8.01
CA THR A 204 12.14 -16.02 8.63
C THR A 204 11.18 -15.35 7.66
N ILE A 205 10.39 -14.36 8.14
CA ILE A 205 9.54 -13.53 7.28
C ILE A 205 10.33 -12.49 6.46
N ALA A 206 11.66 -12.58 6.42
CA ALA A 206 12.53 -11.61 5.75
C ALA A 206 12.13 -11.26 4.31
N PRO A 207 11.62 -12.18 3.45
CA PRO A 207 11.19 -11.81 2.09
C PRO A 207 10.08 -10.78 2.04
N GLU A 208 9.26 -10.68 3.09
CA GLU A 208 8.22 -9.66 3.20
C GLU A 208 8.82 -8.25 3.17
N SER A 209 9.96 -8.03 3.86
CA SER A 209 10.64 -6.74 3.88
C SER A 209 11.17 -6.26 2.52
N ALA A 210 11.25 -7.15 1.52
CA ALA A 210 11.60 -6.77 0.15
C ALA A 210 10.46 -6.00 -0.55
N CYS A 211 9.23 -6.12 -0.05
CA CYS A 211 8.02 -5.64 -0.70
C CYS A 211 7.69 -4.21 -0.26
N THR A 212 8.19 -3.20 -0.97
CA THR A 212 7.90 -1.80 -0.69
C THR A 212 6.78 -1.25 -1.57
N SER A 213 5.86 -0.51 -0.96
CA SER A 213 4.63 -0.03 -1.60
C SER A 213 4.45 1.48 -1.45
N MET A 214 3.55 2.04 -2.24
CA MET A 214 2.82 3.25 -1.90
C MET A 214 1.41 2.86 -1.48
N GLN A 215 0.93 3.41 -0.38
CA GLN A 215 -0.39 3.13 0.14
C GLN A 215 -1.25 4.39 0.03
N LEU A 216 -2.46 4.23 -0.51
CA LEU A 216 -3.40 5.32 -0.70
C LEU A 216 -4.58 5.16 0.24
N HIS A 217 -4.82 6.16 1.07
CA HIS A 217 -5.94 6.19 2.00
C HIS A 217 -7.03 7.12 1.51
N LEU A 218 -8.28 6.67 1.58
CA LEU A 218 -9.44 7.50 1.35
C LEU A 218 -10.42 7.34 2.52
N GLN A 219 -10.77 8.43 3.18
CA GLN A 219 -11.85 8.46 4.17
C GLN A 219 -13.20 8.28 3.47
N VAL A 220 -14.01 7.34 3.96
CA VAL A 220 -15.25 6.92 3.32
C VAL A 220 -16.36 6.82 4.35
N ALA A 221 -17.57 7.30 4.03
CA ALA A 221 -18.75 7.12 4.88
C ALA A 221 -19.14 5.63 4.98
N PRO A 222 -19.72 5.19 6.12
CA PRO A 222 -20.13 3.79 6.29
C PRO A 222 -21.04 3.27 5.19
N GLU A 223 -21.99 4.07 4.73
CA GLU A 223 -22.95 3.76 3.67
C GLU A 223 -22.31 3.60 2.30
N ASP A 224 -21.23 4.31 2.01
CA ASP A 224 -20.53 4.31 0.73
C ASP A 224 -19.38 3.30 0.70
N PHE A 225 -19.02 2.70 1.86
CA PHE A 225 -17.81 1.90 1.98
C PHE A 225 -17.81 0.68 1.04
N ALA A 226 -18.92 -0.03 0.95
CA ALA A 226 -19.02 -1.22 0.09
C ALA A 226 -18.83 -0.86 -1.39
N ALA A 227 -19.45 0.22 -1.88
CA ALA A 227 -19.31 0.67 -3.25
C ALA A 227 -17.86 1.07 -3.58
N ASN A 228 -17.21 1.82 -2.69
CA ASN A 228 -15.81 2.21 -2.84
C ASN A 228 -14.87 1.00 -2.81
N TRP A 229 -15.05 0.06 -1.88
CA TRP A 229 -14.22 -1.15 -1.81
C TRP A 229 -14.39 -2.03 -3.05
N ASN A 230 -15.62 -2.25 -3.50
CA ASN A 230 -15.90 -3.03 -4.71
C ASN A 230 -15.27 -2.38 -5.96
N ALA A 231 -15.36 -1.06 -6.10
CA ALA A 231 -14.69 -0.31 -7.16
C ALA A 231 -13.16 -0.43 -7.08
N ALA A 232 -12.57 -0.37 -5.88
CA ALA A 232 -11.14 -0.55 -5.67
C ALA A 232 -10.65 -1.96 -6.09
N GLN A 233 -11.46 -3.00 -5.84
CA GLN A 233 -11.15 -4.36 -6.30
C GLN A 233 -11.18 -4.48 -7.83
N VAL A 234 -12.14 -3.84 -8.49
CA VAL A 234 -12.18 -3.76 -9.96
C VAL A 234 -10.94 -3.06 -10.51
N MET A 235 -10.49 -2.01 -9.83
CA MET A 235 -9.34 -1.20 -10.25
C MET A 235 -7.98 -1.83 -9.94
N ALA A 236 -7.92 -2.86 -9.09
CA ALA A 236 -6.65 -3.46 -8.68
C ALA A 236 -5.80 -3.95 -9.87
N GLY A 237 -6.41 -4.59 -10.87
CA GLY A 237 -5.71 -5.00 -12.10
C GLY A 237 -5.24 -3.82 -12.95
N PRO A 238 -6.14 -2.95 -13.42
CA PRO A 238 -5.77 -1.81 -14.27
C PRO A 238 -4.70 -0.88 -13.68
N GLN A 239 -4.82 -0.51 -12.39
CA GLN A 239 -3.81 0.36 -11.76
C GLN A 239 -2.45 -0.32 -11.64
N LEU A 240 -2.42 -1.63 -11.30
CA LEU A 240 -1.18 -2.40 -11.17
C LEU A 240 -0.49 -2.59 -12.52
N ALA A 241 -1.25 -2.82 -13.58
CA ALA A 241 -0.69 -2.96 -14.93
C ALA A 241 0.15 -1.74 -15.32
N LEU A 242 -0.35 -0.53 -15.02
CA LEU A 242 0.38 0.72 -15.30
C LEU A 242 1.47 1.04 -14.28
N GLY A 243 1.27 0.62 -13.03
CA GLY A 243 2.14 0.98 -11.90
C GLY A 243 3.26 -0.01 -11.61
N ALA A 244 3.33 -1.19 -12.25
CA ALA A 244 4.31 -2.24 -11.96
C ALA A 244 5.75 -1.73 -11.96
N ASN A 245 6.51 -2.07 -10.89
CA ASN A 245 7.86 -1.53 -10.63
C ASN A 245 8.76 -2.49 -9.84
N SER A 246 8.55 -3.81 -9.93
CA SER A 246 9.35 -4.81 -9.20
C SER A 246 9.65 -6.07 -10.02
N PRO A 247 10.36 -5.97 -11.19
CA PRO A 247 10.56 -7.11 -12.05
C PRO A 247 11.68 -8.08 -11.61
N TYR A 248 12.52 -7.67 -10.64
CA TYR A 248 13.65 -8.45 -10.16
C TYR A 248 13.54 -8.77 -8.67
N PHE A 249 13.87 -10.02 -8.32
CA PHE A 249 14.07 -10.46 -6.94
C PHE A 249 15.20 -11.48 -6.89
N PHE A 250 16.18 -11.27 -6.01
CA PHE A 250 17.39 -12.08 -5.91
C PHE A 250 18.13 -12.27 -7.24
N GLY A 251 18.19 -11.22 -8.05
CA GLY A 251 18.84 -11.23 -9.36
C GLY A 251 18.04 -11.92 -10.47
N HIS A 252 16.92 -12.60 -10.15
CA HIS A 252 16.07 -13.27 -11.15
C HIS A 252 15.04 -12.28 -11.72
N ARG A 253 14.86 -12.31 -13.04
CA ARG A 253 13.74 -11.66 -13.71
C ARG A 253 12.50 -12.52 -13.57
N LEU A 254 11.45 -11.97 -12.91
CA LEU A 254 10.25 -12.72 -12.57
C LEU A 254 9.00 -12.06 -13.17
N TRP A 255 8.01 -11.68 -12.36
CA TRP A 255 6.81 -10.97 -12.81
C TRP A 255 7.09 -9.48 -12.98
N SER A 256 6.27 -8.76 -13.73
CA SER A 256 6.39 -7.28 -13.79
C SER A 256 6.20 -6.63 -12.41
N GLU A 257 5.35 -7.24 -11.57
CA GLU A 257 5.17 -6.87 -10.17
C GLU A 257 5.36 -8.10 -9.27
N THR A 258 6.60 -8.52 -9.11
CA THR A 258 6.99 -9.69 -8.30
C THR A 258 6.60 -9.55 -6.83
N ARG A 259 6.51 -8.31 -6.32
CA ARG A 259 6.09 -7.99 -4.97
C ARG A 259 4.78 -8.68 -4.57
N ILE A 260 3.83 -8.83 -5.50
CA ILE A 260 2.54 -9.47 -5.22
C ILE A 260 2.72 -10.93 -4.78
N GLU A 261 3.57 -11.68 -5.46
CA GLU A 261 3.79 -13.09 -5.16
C GLU A 261 4.74 -13.29 -3.97
N VAL A 262 5.79 -12.46 -3.86
CA VAL A 262 6.70 -12.49 -2.70
C VAL A 262 5.92 -12.23 -1.41
N PHE A 263 5.09 -11.18 -1.37
CA PHE A 263 4.30 -10.85 -0.19
C PHE A 263 3.27 -11.95 0.16
N ALA A 264 2.62 -12.53 -0.86
CA ALA A 264 1.65 -13.60 -0.67
C ALA A 264 2.28 -14.85 -0.03
N GLN A 265 3.52 -15.18 -0.37
CA GLN A 265 4.21 -16.36 0.14
C GLN A 265 4.93 -16.11 1.47
N SER A 266 5.57 -14.94 1.66
CA SER A 266 6.44 -14.64 2.80
C SER A 266 5.73 -14.59 4.16
N THR A 267 4.43 -14.38 4.19
CA THR A 267 3.62 -14.34 5.42
C THR A 267 2.60 -15.47 5.51
N ASP A 268 2.74 -16.51 4.67
CA ASP A 268 1.79 -17.62 4.61
C ASP A 268 1.95 -18.59 5.79
N THR A 269 0.96 -18.61 6.67
CA THR A 269 0.91 -19.48 7.85
C THR A 269 0.46 -20.91 7.56
N ARG A 270 0.24 -21.29 6.29
CA ARG A 270 -0.31 -22.58 5.90
C ARG A 270 0.79 -23.51 5.41
N PRO A 271 1.02 -24.68 6.06
CA PRO A 271 1.74 -25.77 5.42
C PRO A 271 0.93 -26.32 4.23
N GLU A 272 1.54 -27.18 3.43
CA GLU A 272 0.93 -27.64 2.18
C GLU A 272 -0.41 -28.32 2.38
N GLU A 273 -0.58 -29.08 3.48
CA GLU A 273 -1.84 -29.78 3.83
C GLU A 273 -3.00 -28.80 4.00
N LEU A 274 -2.76 -27.64 4.63
CA LEU A 274 -3.79 -26.63 4.82
C LEU A 274 -4.12 -25.89 3.51
N LYS A 275 -3.15 -25.72 2.61
CA LYS A 275 -3.40 -25.19 1.26
C LYS A 275 -4.30 -26.10 0.46
N VAL A 276 -4.00 -27.40 0.43
CA VAL A 276 -4.81 -28.42 -0.25
C VAL A 276 -6.22 -28.51 0.33
N GLN A 277 -6.39 -28.29 1.63
CA GLN A 277 -7.70 -28.23 2.30
C GLN A 277 -8.47 -26.93 2.01
N GLY A 278 -7.90 -26.00 1.24
CA GLY A 278 -8.56 -24.74 0.89
C GLY A 278 -8.62 -23.71 2.01
N VAL A 279 -7.74 -23.81 3.01
CA VAL A 279 -7.60 -22.76 4.03
C VAL A 279 -7.09 -21.48 3.36
N ARG A 280 -7.67 -20.35 3.72
CA ARG A 280 -7.37 -19.04 3.09
C ARG A 280 -5.98 -18.51 3.46
N PRO A 281 -5.25 -17.91 2.50
CA PRO A 281 -3.98 -17.26 2.76
C PRO A 281 -4.18 -15.93 3.52
N ARG A 282 -3.20 -15.50 4.29
CA ARG A 282 -3.27 -14.21 5.02
C ARG A 282 -3.18 -13.00 4.12
N VAL A 283 -2.40 -13.08 3.06
CA VAL A 283 -2.41 -12.09 1.97
C VAL A 283 -3.54 -12.48 1.02
N TRP A 284 -4.55 -11.64 0.94
CA TRP A 284 -5.81 -12.07 0.34
C TRP A 284 -6.48 -10.95 -0.45
N PHE A 285 -6.91 -11.27 -1.66
CA PHE A 285 -7.71 -10.36 -2.49
C PHE A 285 -9.15 -10.23 -1.97
N GLY A 286 -9.71 -11.28 -1.41
CA GLY A 286 -11.09 -11.40 -0.94
C GLY A 286 -11.81 -12.57 -1.59
N GLU A 287 -13.10 -12.74 -1.30
CA GLU A 287 -13.94 -13.84 -1.84
C GLU A 287 -15.05 -13.36 -2.75
N ARG A 288 -15.59 -12.18 -2.49
CA ARG A 288 -16.82 -11.70 -3.11
C ARG A 288 -16.95 -10.20 -3.02
N TRP A 289 -17.85 -9.66 -3.80
CA TRP A 289 -18.33 -8.30 -3.62
C TRP A 289 -19.01 -8.17 -2.24
N ILE A 290 -18.72 -7.09 -1.53
CA ILE A 290 -19.26 -6.84 -0.20
C ILE A 290 -20.48 -5.91 -0.25
N THR A 291 -21.27 -5.93 0.83
CA THR A 291 -22.42 -5.06 1.03
C THR A 291 -22.23 -4.08 2.19
N SER A 292 -21.23 -4.34 3.05
CA SER A 292 -20.86 -3.51 4.19
C SER A 292 -19.38 -3.70 4.53
N ILE A 293 -18.74 -2.69 5.12
CA ILE A 293 -17.41 -2.83 5.73
C ILE A 293 -17.37 -3.96 6.77
N LEU A 294 -18.50 -4.21 7.45
CA LEU A 294 -18.63 -5.25 8.46
C LEU A 294 -18.38 -6.66 7.90
N ASP A 295 -18.68 -6.90 6.61
CA ASP A 295 -18.40 -8.17 5.94
C ASP A 295 -16.91 -8.51 6.03
N LEU A 296 -16.03 -7.52 5.81
CA LEU A 296 -14.58 -7.70 5.83
C LEU A 296 -14.04 -8.00 7.24
N PHE A 297 -14.53 -7.30 8.26
CA PHE A 297 -14.15 -7.57 9.66
C PHE A 297 -14.67 -8.92 10.15
N LYS A 298 -15.91 -9.30 9.79
CA LYS A 298 -16.47 -10.63 10.09
C LYS A 298 -15.66 -11.74 9.42
N GLU A 299 -15.25 -11.57 8.17
CA GLU A 299 -14.39 -12.53 7.47
C GLU A 299 -13.02 -12.66 8.15
N ASN A 300 -12.39 -11.54 8.55
CA ASN A 300 -11.10 -11.55 9.24
C ASN A 300 -11.16 -12.38 10.53
N ILE A 301 -12.18 -12.16 11.37
CA ILE A 301 -12.33 -12.88 12.64
C ILE A 301 -12.67 -14.35 12.40
N ARG A 302 -13.50 -14.63 11.40
CA ARG A 302 -13.98 -15.98 11.11
C ARG A 302 -12.90 -16.91 10.56
N TYR A 303 -12.03 -16.38 9.70
CA TYR A 303 -11.13 -17.22 8.91
C TYR A 303 -9.67 -17.19 9.40
N PHE A 304 -9.27 -16.17 10.17
CA PHE A 304 -7.88 -16.02 10.53
C PHE A 304 -7.66 -16.07 12.05
N PRO A 305 -6.85 -17.02 12.55
CA PRO A 305 -6.38 -16.98 13.93
C PRO A 305 -5.56 -15.72 14.19
N SER A 306 -5.65 -15.16 15.41
CA SER A 306 -4.82 -14.02 15.80
C SER A 306 -3.36 -14.39 15.88
N LEU A 307 -2.48 -13.62 15.23
CA LEU A 307 -1.03 -13.73 15.35
C LEU A 307 -0.52 -13.02 16.61
N LEU A 308 -1.05 -11.84 16.89
CA LEU A 308 -0.65 -10.97 18.01
C LEU A 308 -1.85 -10.79 18.97
N PRO A 309 -2.13 -11.74 19.87
CA PRO A 309 -3.29 -11.68 20.77
C PRO A 309 -3.00 -10.82 22.01
N GLU A 310 -2.63 -9.55 21.83
CA GLU A 310 -2.44 -8.55 22.90
C GLU A 310 -3.79 -7.99 23.34
N LEU A 311 -3.98 -7.87 24.67
CA LEU A 311 -5.21 -7.35 25.28
C LEU A 311 -5.00 -5.95 25.82
N SER A 312 -5.95 -5.07 25.55
CA SER A 312 -6.06 -3.75 26.17
C SER A 312 -6.97 -3.75 27.39
N ASP A 313 -6.90 -2.68 28.16
CA ASP A 313 -7.77 -2.45 29.31
C ASP A 313 -9.10 -1.77 28.92
N GLU A 314 -9.31 -1.37 27.66
CA GLU A 314 -10.54 -0.74 27.19
C GLU A 314 -11.74 -1.68 27.35
N ASP A 315 -12.84 -1.20 27.95
CA ASP A 315 -14.15 -1.85 27.86
C ASP A 315 -15.00 -1.14 26.79
N PRO A 316 -15.05 -1.67 25.56
CA PRO A 316 -15.72 -0.99 24.47
C PRO A 316 -17.23 -0.82 24.66
N VAL A 317 -17.86 -1.70 25.44
CA VAL A 317 -19.28 -1.59 25.79
C VAL A 317 -19.52 -0.45 26.77
N ALA A 318 -18.68 -0.34 27.81
CA ALA A 318 -18.74 0.73 28.79
C ALA A 318 -18.44 2.10 28.13
N GLU A 319 -17.44 2.17 27.25
CA GLU A 319 -17.13 3.38 26.50
C GLU A 319 -18.32 3.86 25.66
N LEU A 320 -18.92 2.96 24.86
CA LEU A 320 -20.06 3.28 24.04
C LEU A 320 -21.29 3.67 24.88
N ALA A 321 -21.54 2.96 25.99
CA ALA A 321 -22.65 3.27 26.90
C ALA A 321 -22.49 4.62 27.60
N ALA A 322 -21.26 5.06 27.83
CA ALA A 322 -20.93 6.37 28.37
C ALA A 322 -20.95 7.50 27.31
N GLY A 323 -21.30 7.20 26.07
CA GLY A 323 -21.32 8.15 24.95
C GLY A 323 -19.93 8.53 24.41
N ARG A 324 -18.88 7.78 24.79
CA ARG A 324 -17.55 7.93 24.23
C ARG A 324 -17.36 7.00 23.04
N VAL A 325 -16.37 7.30 22.20
CA VAL A 325 -16.04 6.50 21.02
C VAL A 325 -14.99 5.46 21.41
N PRO A 326 -15.30 4.13 21.36
CA PRO A 326 -14.33 3.09 21.65
C PRO A 326 -13.24 3.05 20.58
N ALA A 327 -11.98 2.88 20.98
CA ALA A 327 -10.85 2.73 20.05
C ALA A 327 -10.77 1.34 19.40
N LEU A 328 -11.38 0.31 20.02
CA LEU A 328 -11.45 -1.08 19.54
C LEU A 328 -10.05 -1.69 19.22
N PRO A 329 -9.05 -1.58 20.10
CA PRO A 329 -7.66 -1.89 19.78
C PRO A 329 -7.46 -3.35 19.36
N GLU A 330 -8.18 -4.32 19.95
CA GLU A 330 -8.08 -5.72 19.56
C GLU A 330 -8.62 -5.99 18.15
N LEU A 331 -9.69 -5.30 17.74
CA LEU A 331 -10.23 -5.40 16.38
C LEU A 331 -9.26 -4.78 15.36
N ARG A 332 -8.69 -3.63 15.68
CA ARG A 332 -7.67 -2.96 14.86
C ARG A 332 -6.42 -3.82 14.72
N LEU A 333 -5.88 -4.34 15.82
CA LEU A 333 -4.71 -5.21 15.82
C LEU A 333 -4.94 -6.50 15.03
N HIS A 334 -6.11 -7.11 15.17
CA HIS A 334 -6.46 -8.30 14.39
C HIS A 334 -6.50 -8.00 12.88
N ASN A 335 -7.17 -6.91 12.51
CA ASN A 335 -7.25 -6.44 11.12
C ASN A 335 -5.85 -6.15 10.53
N GLY A 336 -4.93 -5.60 11.32
CA GLY A 336 -3.55 -5.31 10.93
C GLY A 336 -2.69 -6.55 10.65
N THR A 337 -3.16 -7.76 11.02
CA THR A 337 -2.46 -9.04 10.74
C THR A 337 -3.14 -9.87 9.63
N VAL A 338 -4.14 -9.33 8.95
CA VAL A 338 -4.76 -9.89 7.74
C VAL A 338 -4.50 -8.94 6.59
N TYR A 339 -3.69 -9.36 5.64
CA TYR A 339 -3.15 -8.49 4.61
C TYR A 339 -4.05 -8.49 3.37
N ARG A 340 -4.97 -7.53 3.31
CA ARG A 340 -5.81 -7.30 2.13
C ARG A 340 -5.19 -6.23 1.24
N TRP A 341 -5.23 -6.41 -0.09
CA TRP A 341 -4.76 -5.42 -1.06
C TRP A 341 -5.56 -4.11 -1.02
N ASN A 342 -6.84 -4.19 -0.67
CA ASN A 342 -7.67 -3.07 -0.28
C ASN A 342 -8.17 -3.33 1.15
N ARG A 343 -7.53 -2.70 2.13
CA ARG A 343 -7.77 -2.95 3.55
C ARG A 343 -8.82 -1.99 4.11
N PRO A 344 -9.84 -2.48 4.85
CA PRO A 344 -10.72 -1.62 5.62
C PRO A 344 -9.98 -1.13 6.86
N VAL A 345 -10.09 0.13 7.20
CA VAL A 345 -9.50 0.69 8.42
C VAL A 345 -10.58 1.41 9.21
N TYR A 346 -10.69 1.06 10.49
CA TYR A 346 -11.40 1.83 11.51
C TYR A 346 -10.37 2.55 12.37
N ASP A 347 -10.60 3.83 12.65
CA ASP A 347 -9.74 4.60 13.54
C ASP A 347 -10.53 5.71 14.25
N VAL A 348 -9.94 6.29 15.28
CA VAL A 348 -10.53 7.39 16.06
C VAL A 348 -9.57 8.57 16.06
N LEU A 349 -10.01 9.68 15.49
CA LEU A 349 -9.27 10.94 15.54
C LEU A 349 -9.74 11.75 16.75
N GLU A 350 -8.82 12.16 17.60
CA GLU A 350 -9.14 13.12 18.68
C GLU A 350 -9.07 14.56 18.17
N VAL A 351 -10.20 15.25 18.26
CA VAL A 351 -10.30 16.67 17.92
C VAL A 351 -10.86 17.42 19.13
N ASP A 352 -10.08 18.32 19.70
CA ASP A 352 -10.45 19.11 20.89
C ASP A 352 -10.91 18.24 22.08
N GLY A 353 -10.27 17.08 22.28
CA GLY A 353 -10.59 16.13 23.35
C GLY A 353 -11.85 15.29 23.11
N VAL A 354 -12.40 15.31 21.88
CA VAL A 354 -13.55 14.51 21.48
C VAL A 354 -13.09 13.49 20.42
N GLY A 355 -13.27 12.22 20.71
CA GLY A 355 -13.02 11.13 19.74
C GLY A 355 -14.04 11.18 18.60
N ARG A 356 -13.54 11.17 17.36
CA ARG A 356 -14.33 11.08 16.12
C ARG A 356 -14.00 9.81 15.38
N PRO A 357 -14.92 8.84 15.31
CA PRO A 357 -14.67 7.61 14.57
C PRO A 357 -14.69 7.89 13.07
N HIS A 358 -13.78 7.29 12.34
CA HIS A 358 -13.76 7.38 10.88
C HIS A 358 -13.38 6.04 10.25
N LEU A 359 -13.77 5.88 9.00
CA LEU A 359 -13.42 4.72 8.19
C LEU A 359 -12.50 5.16 7.04
N ARG A 360 -11.52 4.35 6.71
CA ARG A 360 -10.66 4.55 5.56
C ARG A 360 -10.60 3.27 4.72
N LEU A 361 -10.57 3.47 3.42
CA LEU A 361 -10.16 2.45 2.47
C LEU A 361 -8.68 2.66 2.19
N GLU A 362 -7.86 1.67 2.48
CA GLU A 362 -6.43 1.67 2.24
C GLU A 362 -6.10 0.78 1.04
N ASN A 363 -5.59 1.37 -0.03
CA ASN A 363 -5.14 0.67 -1.22
C ASN A 363 -3.62 0.41 -1.11
N ARG A 364 -3.22 -0.87 -1.06
CA ARG A 364 -1.84 -1.37 -0.94
C ARG A 364 -1.34 -2.04 -2.24
N VAL A 365 -2.09 -1.88 -3.31
CA VAL A 365 -1.85 -2.56 -4.59
C VAL A 365 -0.57 -2.10 -5.26
N LEU A 366 -0.27 -0.80 -5.20
CA LEU A 366 0.79 -0.17 -5.97
C LEU A 366 2.16 -0.31 -5.30
N PRO A 367 3.23 -0.54 -6.08
CA PRO A 367 4.61 -0.45 -5.60
C PRO A 367 5.03 0.99 -5.31
N ALA A 368 6.08 1.18 -4.52
CA ALA A 368 6.75 2.46 -4.38
C ALA A 368 7.39 2.93 -5.70
N GLY A 369 7.43 4.23 -5.93
CA GLY A 369 8.08 4.86 -7.08
C GLY A 369 7.30 4.80 -8.40
N PRO A 370 7.98 5.02 -9.55
CA PRO A 370 9.40 5.38 -9.67
C PRO A 370 9.76 6.78 -9.19
N THR A 371 8.89 7.78 -9.43
CA THR A 371 9.10 9.18 -9.03
C THR A 371 7.91 9.70 -8.25
N VAL A 372 8.03 10.86 -7.63
CA VAL A 372 6.91 11.50 -6.95
C VAL A 372 5.80 11.83 -7.95
N VAL A 373 6.13 12.35 -9.13
CA VAL A 373 5.11 12.64 -10.16
C VAL A 373 4.40 11.37 -10.64
N ASP A 374 5.12 10.25 -10.76
CA ASP A 374 4.51 8.95 -11.12
C ASP A 374 3.56 8.44 -10.05
N MET A 375 3.92 8.56 -8.77
CA MET A 375 3.08 8.15 -7.64
C MET A 375 1.82 9.01 -7.52
N LEU A 376 1.94 10.33 -7.71
CA LEU A 376 0.77 11.22 -7.71
C LEU A 376 -0.13 11.02 -8.93
N ALA A 377 0.44 10.65 -10.08
CA ALA A 377 -0.34 10.22 -11.24
C ALA A 377 -1.14 8.95 -10.94
N ASN A 378 -0.52 7.96 -10.28
CA ASN A 378 -1.21 6.75 -9.79
C ASN A 378 -2.34 7.12 -8.84
N SER A 379 -2.10 8.05 -7.90
CA SER A 379 -3.12 8.53 -6.95
C SER A 379 -4.30 9.19 -7.65
N ALA A 380 -4.03 10.10 -8.59
CA ALA A 380 -5.06 10.80 -9.36
C ALA A 380 -5.91 9.81 -10.18
N PHE A 381 -5.27 8.85 -10.83
CA PHE A 381 -5.96 7.81 -11.59
C PHE A 381 -6.84 6.94 -10.68
N TYR A 382 -6.31 6.51 -9.53
CA TYR A 382 -7.05 5.72 -8.56
C TYR A 382 -8.26 6.47 -8.00
N TYR A 383 -8.06 7.67 -7.41
CA TYR A 383 -9.16 8.42 -6.78
C TYR A 383 -10.22 8.87 -7.80
N GLY A 384 -9.80 9.26 -9.00
CA GLY A 384 -10.72 9.64 -10.07
C GLY A 384 -11.59 8.47 -10.53
N THR A 385 -10.96 7.34 -10.83
CA THR A 385 -11.70 6.16 -11.30
C THR A 385 -12.56 5.58 -10.18
N LEU A 386 -12.04 5.53 -8.94
CA LEU A 386 -12.77 5.05 -7.77
C LEU A 386 -14.08 5.83 -7.59
N ARG A 387 -14.02 7.18 -7.60
CA ARG A 387 -15.18 8.06 -7.45
C ARG A 387 -16.25 7.80 -8.51
N ALA A 388 -15.83 7.73 -9.76
CA ALA A 388 -16.77 7.55 -10.85
C ALA A 388 -17.43 6.17 -10.83
N LEU A 389 -16.67 5.11 -10.53
CA LEU A 389 -17.19 3.74 -10.48
C LEU A 389 -18.08 3.49 -9.25
N SER A 390 -17.71 4.05 -8.08
CA SER A 390 -18.50 3.85 -6.85
C SER A 390 -19.85 4.56 -6.89
N GLU A 391 -19.97 5.66 -7.63
CA GLU A 391 -21.20 6.44 -7.79
C GLU A 391 -22.04 6.05 -9.03
N ASP A 392 -21.60 5.05 -9.81
CA ASP A 392 -22.36 4.59 -10.98
C ASP A 392 -23.67 3.92 -10.54
N GLN A 393 -24.79 4.37 -11.12
CA GLN A 393 -26.12 3.77 -10.87
C GLN A 393 -26.21 2.31 -11.32
N LYS A 394 -25.35 1.87 -12.24
CA LYS A 394 -25.22 0.49 -12.71
C LYS A 394 -23.81 -0.02 -12.43
N PRO A 395 -23.51 -0.32 -11.16
CA PRO A 395 -22.15 -0.64 -10.74
C PRO A 395 -21.55 -1.76 -11.57
N ILE A 396 -20.28 -1.59 -11.98
CA ILE A 396 -19.58 -2.53 -12.86
C ILE A 396 -19.47 -3.95 -12.25
N TRP A 397 -19.39 -4.06 -10.94
CA TRP A 397 -19.37 -5.36 -10.24
C TRP A 397 -20.68 -6.15 -10.31
N THR A 398 -21.76 -5.57 -10.84
CA THR A 398 -22.96 -6.31 -11.20
C THR A 398 -22.82 -7.09 -12.52
N LYS A 399 -21.83 -6.72 -13.35
CA LYS A 399 -21.55 -7.34 -14.64
C LYS A 399 -20.20 -8.07 -14.68
N MET A 400 -19.35 -7.87 -13.69
CA MET A 400 -18.04 -8.52 -13.54
C MET A 400 -18.08 -9.48 -12.36
N SER A 401 -17.67 -10.74 -12.55
CA SER A 401 -17.49 -11.65 -11.43
C SER A 401 -16.29 -11.24 -10.56
N PHE A 402 -16.35 -11.53 -9.26
CA PHE A 402 -15.22 -11.27 -8.36
C PHE A 402 -13.96 -12.03 -8.78
N ALA A 403 -14.13 -13.26 -9.29
CA ALA A 403 -13.05 -14.08 -9.83
C ALA A 403 -12.38 -13.42 -11.05
N ALA A 404 -13.14 -12.74 -11.92
CA ALA A 404 -12.58 -12.00 -13.05
C ALA A 404 -11.74 -10.80 -12.59
N ALA A 405 -12.20 -10.06 -11.58
CA ALA A 405 -11.41 -8.97 -11.00
C ALA A 405 -10.09 -9.48 -10.37
N HIS A 406 -10.14 -10.61 -9.67
CA HIS A 406 -8.94 -11.25 -9.12
C HIS A 406 -8.00 -11.78 -10.23
N ALA A 407 -8.54 -12.38 -11.29
CA ALA A 407 -7.74 -12.82 -12.44
C ALA A 407 -7.05 -11.63 -13.13
N ASN A 408 -7.74 -10.50 -13.30
CA ASN A 408 -7.16 -9.25 -13.82
C ASN A 408 -6.00 -8.76 -12.95
N PHE A 409 -6.16 -8.80 -11.63
CA PHE A 409 -5.10 -8.41 -10.69
C PHE A 409 -3.84 -9.27 -10.86
N LEU A 410 -3.99 -10.60 -10.94
CA LEU A 410 -2.87 -11.52 -11.12
C LEU A 410 -2.26 -11.41 -12.54
N ALA A 411 -3.07 -11.19 -13.57
CA ALA A 411 -2.57 -10.94 -14.93
C ALA A 411 -1.73 -9.66 -14.97
N ALA A 412 -2.19 -8.59 -14.32
CA ALA A 412 -1.45 -7.33 -14.20
C ALA A 412 -0.13 -7.50 -13.42
N ALA A 413 -0.12 -8.28 -12.33
CA ALA A 413 1.09 -8.57 -11.59
C ALA A 413 2.13 -9.32 -12.45
N ARG A 414 1.69 -10.29 -13.24
CA ARG A 414 2.57 -11.10 -14.10
C ARG A 414 3.11 -10.33 -15.30
N HIS A 415 2.25 -9.60 -15.99
CA HIS A 415 2.53 -9.05 -17.31
C HIS A 415 2.64 -7.51 -17.33
N GLY A 416 2.34 -6.84 -16.21
CA GLY A 416 2.38 -5.37 -16.14
C GLY A 416 1.54 -4.72 -17.23
N ILE A 417 2.13 -3.77 -17.93
CA ILE A 417 1.46 -2.99 -18.97
C ILE A 417 1.03 -3.81 -20.18
N ASP A 418 1.66 -4.97 -20.40
CA ASP A 418 1.32 -5.92 -21.48
C ASP A 418 0.19 -6.88 -21.08
N ALA A 419 -0.38 -6.74 -19.90
CA ALA A 419 -1.46 -7.60 -19.44
C ALA A 419 -2.72 -7.49 -20.32
N ARG A 420 -3.41 -8.61 -20.48
CA ARG A 420 -4.78 -8.65 -21.00
C ARG A 420 -5.74 -8.79 -19.85
N LEU A 421 -6.75 -7.93 -19.82
CA LEU A 421 -7.71 -7.82 -18.72
C LEU A 421 -9.12 -8.10 -19.24
N HIS A 422 -9.91 -8.82 -18.45
CA HIS A 422 -11.33 -8.99 -18.77
C HIS A 422 -12.12 -7.75 -18.32
N TRP A 423 -12.88 -7.15 -19.27
CA TRP A 423 -13.72 -6.00 -18.96
C TRP A 423 -15.15 -6.22 -19.48
N PRO A 424 -16.20 -5.92 -18.69
CA PRO A 424 -17.58 -6.05 -19.13
C PRO A 424 -17.82 -5.30 -20.44
N ASP A 425 -18.61 -5.91 -21.32
CA ASP A 425 -18.98 -5.39 -22.64
C ASP A 425 -17.81 -5.26 -23.65
N ARG A 426 -16.54 -5.56 -23.25
CA ARG A 426 -15.35 -5.53 -24.12
C ARG A 426 -14.64 -6.90 -24.22
N GLY A 427 -14.93 -7.85 -23.31
CA GLY A 427 -14.21 -9.11 -23.24
C GLY A 427 -12.77 -8.94 -22.76
N GLU A 428 -11.83 -9.69 -23.35
CA GLU A 428 -10.38 -9.54 -23.09
C GLU A 428 -9.82 -8.38 -23.91
N VAL A 429 -9.26 -7.38 -23.25
CA VAL A 429 -8.68 -6.16 -23.81
C VAL A 429 -7.27 -5.93 -23.26
N ALA A 430 -6.36 -5.37 -24.05
CA ALA A 430 -5.06 -4.95 -23.55
C ALA A 430 -5.21 -3.87 -22.47
N ALA A 431 -4.41 -3.94 -21.41
CA ALA A 431 -4.49 -3.00 -20.29
C ALA A 431 -4.34 -1.55 -20.73
N ALA A 432 -3.38 -1.28 -21.64
CA ALA A 432 -3.17 0.06 -22.21
C ALA A 432 -4.41 0.58 -22.94
N ASP A 433 -5.04 -0.24 -23.80
CA ASP A 433 -6.24 0.15 -24.55
C ASP A 433 -7.43 0.37 -23.60
N LEU A 434 -7.59 -0.48 -22.58
CA LEU A 434 -8.63 -0.30 -21.57
C LEU A 434 -8.47 1.05 -20.84
N VAL A 435 -7.24 1.38 -20.50
CA VAL A 435 -6.93 2.64 -19.82
C VAL A 435 -7.20 3.82 -20.72
N LEU A 436 -6.68 3.83 -21.95
CA LEU A 436 -6.83 4.96 -22.88
C LEU A 436 -8.28 5.20 -23.28
N ASP A 437 -8.99 4.13 -23.65
CA ASP A 437 -10.34 4.26 -24.24
C ASP A 437 -11.45 4.38 -23.19
N THR A 438 -11.23 3.84 -21.98
CA THR A 438 -12.31 3.70 -21.00
C THR A 438 -11.98 4.38 -19.66
N LEU A 439 -10.84 4.04 -19.04
CA LEU A 439 -10.62 4.42 -17.65
C LEU A 439 -10.10 5.85 -17.49
N LEU A 440 -9.32 6.39 -18.41
CA LEU A 440 -8.88 7.79 -18.37
C LEU A 440 -10.05 8.78 -18.45
N PRO A 441 -11.00 8.66 -19.40
CA PRO A 441 -12.22 9.49 -19.39
C PRO A 441 -13.00 9.40 -18.08
N ILE A 442 -13.13 8.18 -17.50
CA ILE A 442 -13.78 7.95 -16.21
C ILE A 442 -13.01 8.63 -15.08
N ALA A 443 -11.68 8.54 -15.08
CA ALA A 443 -10.83 9.18 -14.07
C ALA A 443 -10.93 10.71 -14.11
N HIS A 444 -10.91 11.32 -15.30
CA HIS A 444 -11.13 12.76 -15.48
C HIS A 444 -12.48 13.22 -14.90
N GLU A 445 -13.54 12.47 -15.18
CA GLU A 445 -14.88 12.78 -14.66
C GLU A 445 -14.95 12.61 -13.15
N GLY A 446 -14.38 11.55 -12.58
CA GLY A 446 -14.38 11.34 -11.14
C GLY A 446 -13.57 12.40 -10.38
N LEU A 447 -12.40 12.81 -10.89
CA LEU A 447 -11.65 13.94 -10.32
C LEU A 447 -12.41 15.26 -10.44
N ARG A 448 -13.14 15.49 -11.54
CA ARG A 448 -14.02 16.65 -11.68
C ARG A 448 -15.12 16.65 -10.63
N ARG A 449 -15.72 15.49 -10.33
CA ARG A 449 -16.71 15.35 -9.23
C ARG A 449 -16.08 15.57 -7.85
N TRP A 450 -14.81 15.26 -7.67
CA TRP A 450 -14.05 15.63 -6.47
C TRP A 450 -13.75 17.13 -6.38
N GLY A 451 -14.00 17.91 -7.43
CA GLY A 451 -13.66 19.33 -7.50
C GLY A 451 -12.16 19.59 -7.70
N VAL A 452 -11.43 18.63 -8.25
CA VAL A 452 -9.99 18.78 -8.60
C VAL A 452 -9.87 19.66 -9.83
N ASP A 453 -8.94 20.62 -9.79
CA ASP A 453 -8.73 21.59 -10.86
C ASP A 453 -8.31 20.93 -12.18
N ALA A 454 -8.64 21.56 -13.31
CA ALA A 454 -8.36 21.02 -14.65
C ALA A 454 -6.86 20.79 -14.88
N GLU A 455 -6.02 21.77 -14.49
CA GLU A 455 -4.56 21.69 -14.61
C GLU A 455 -3.99 20.46 -13.87
N VAL A 456 -4.47 20.17 -12.66
CA VAL A 456 -4.08 18.99 -11.88
C VAL A 456 -4.45 17.70 -12.61
N ARG A 457 -5.68 17.64 -13.11
CA ARG A 457 -6.17 16.46 -13.84
C ARG A 457 -5.37 16.21 -15.11
N GLU A 458 -5.12 17.24 -15.90
CA GLU A 458 -4.35 17.15 -17.15
C GLU A 458 -2.91 16.74 -16.88
N ARG A 459 -2.25 17.34 -15.85
CA ARG A 459 -0.89 16.99 -15.47
C ARG A 459 -0.74 15.51 -15.12
N PHE A 460 -1.48 15.04 -14.13
CA PHE A 460 -1.25 13.70 -13.58
C PHE A 460 -1.89 12.59 -14.42
N LEU A 461 -3.07 12.80 -14.97
CA LEU A 461 -3.66 11.83 -15.90
C LEU A 461 -2.91 11.79 -17.24
N GLY A 462 -2.28 12.89 -17.66
CA GLY A 462 -1.36 12.92 -18.80
C GLY A 462 -0.14 12.01 -18.63
N VAL A 463 0.37 11.83 -17.41
CA VAL A 463 1.44 10.84 -17.10
C VAL A 463 0.94 9.41 -17.30
N ILE A 464 -0.29 9.11 -16.85
CA ILE A 464 -0.92 7.80 -17.06
C ILE A 464 -1.14 7.53 -18.56
N GLU A 465 -1.65 8.54 -19.28
CA GLU A 465 -1.81 8.46 -20.74
C GLU A 465 -0.48 8.21 -21.45
N GLY A 466 0.58 8.93 -21.04
CA GLY A 466 1.94 8.77 -21.56
C GLY A 466 2.48 7.36 -21.38
N ARG A 467 2.32 6.77 -20.19
CA ARG A 467 2.72 5.37 -19.92
C ARG A 467 1.96 4.39 -20.80
N ALA A 468 0.64 4.54 -20.89
CA ALA A 468 -0.20 3.64 -21.70
C ALA A 468 0.16 3.73 -23.19
N LYS A 469 0.39 4.94 -23.74
CA LYS A 469 0.80 5.15 -25.14
C LYS A 469 2.20 4.63 -25.46
N ALA A 470 3.14 4.81 -24.51
CA ALA A 470 4.52 4.38 -24.70
C ALA A 470 4.74 2.87 -24.39
N GLY A 471 3.74 2.19 -23.79
CA GLY A 471 3.93 0.82 -23.29
C GLY A 471 5.03 0.73 -22.24
N ARG A 472 5.22 1.78 -21.40
CA ARG A 472 6.38 1.90 -20.51
C ARG A 472 5.98 2.27 -19.10
N ASN A 473 6.34 1.42 -18.14
CA ASN A 473 6.27 1.64 -16.70
C ASN A 473 7.63 1.35 -16.04
N GLY A 474 7.70 1.39 -14.72
CA GLY A 474 8.94 1.12 -13.98
C GLY A 474 9.52 -0.26 -14.27
N ALA A 475 8.68 -1.29 -14.36
CA ALA A 475 9.14 -2.66 -14.61
C ALA A 475 9.71 -2.83 -16.04
N THR A 476 9.02 -2.32 -17.05
CA THR A 476 9.51 -2.44 -18.44
C THR A 476 10.79 -1.67 -18.65
N TRP A 477 10.94 -0.48 -18.02
CA TRP A 477 12.17 0.30 -18.10
C TRP A 477 13.34 -0.44 -17.42
N GLN A 478 13.15 -0.98 -16.20
CA GLN A 478 14.19 -1.75 -15.51
C GLN A 478 14.67 -2.93 -16.35
N VAL A 479 13.72 -3.70 -16.91
CA VAL A 479 14.06 -4.87 -17.73
C VAL A 479 14.83 -4.48 -18.98
N ALA A 480 14.38 -3.47 -19.72
CA ALA A 480 15.04 -3.02 -20.93
C ALA A 480 16.46 -2.48 -20.64
N THR A 481 16.62 -1.73 -19.56
CA THR A 481 17.93 -1.19 -19.16
C THR A 481 18.92 -2.30 -18.77
N VAL A 482 18.49 -3.28 -17.96
CA VAL A 482 19.35 -4.41 -17.57
C VAL A 482 19.74 -5.23 -18.80
N GLN A 483 18.81 -5.51 -19.71
CA GLN A 483 19.11 -6.24 -20.95
C GLN A 483 20.15 -5.51 -21.81
N ALA A 484 20.01 -4.20 -22.01
CA ALA A 484 20.99 -3.42 -22.76
C ALA A 484 22.39 -3.46 -22.11
N LEU A 485 22.47 -3.35 -20.78
CA LEU A 485 23.73 -3.42 -20.04
C LEU A 485 24.41 -4.81 -20.14
N GLU A 486 23.62 -5.88 -20.14
CA GLU A 486 24.13 -7.24 -20.34
C GLU A 486 24.58 -7.48 -21.78
N GLU A 487 23.88 -6.94 -22.76
CA GLU A 487 24.29 -6.97 -24.18
C GLU A 487 25.61 -6.21 -24.39
N ASP A 488 25.86 -5.14 -23.62
CA ASP A 488 27.13 -4.42 -23.56
C ASP A 488 28.24 -5.16 -22.78
N GLY A 489 27.97 -6.38 -22.29
CA GLY A 489 28.94 -7.26 -21.63
C GLY A 489 29.03 -7.14 -20.12
N MET A 490 28.12 -6.43 -19.45
CA MET A 490 28.06 -6.41 -17.97
C MET A 490 27.55 -7.75 -17.42
N THR A 491 28.06 -8.13 -16.25
CA THR A 491 27.47 -9.24 -15.48
C THR A 491 26.14 -8.81 -14.87
N ARG A 492 25.21 -9.75 -14.64
CA ARG A 492 23.91 -9.46 -14.04
C ARG A 492 23.99 -8.60 -12.76
N PRO A 493 24.84 -8.91 -11.74
CA PRO A 493 24.96 -8.07 -10.55
C PRO A 493 25.41 -6.65 -10.85
N ALA A 494 26.37 -6.48 -11.79
CA ALA A 494 26.84 -5.15 -12.19
C ALA A 494 25.75 -4.39 -12.97
N ALA A 495 25.02 -5.05 -13.86
CA ALA A 495 23.93 -4.47 -14.62
C ALA A 495 22.77 -4.01 -13.71
N LEU A 496 22.42 -4.79 -12.68
CA LEU A 496 21.40 -4.41 -11.69
C LEU A 496 21.82 -3.19 -10.87
N ALA A 497 23.10 -3.12 -10.43
CA ALA A 497 23.61 -1.97 -9.68
C ALA A 497 23.66 -0.70 -10.55
N GLU A 498 24.14 -0.81 -11.82
CA GLU A 498 24.17 0.31 -12.75
C GLU A 498 22.76 0.76 -13.17
N MET A 499 21.83 -0.17 -13.42
CA MET A 499 20.43 0.17 -13.66
C MET A 499 19.85 0.94 -12.47
N LEU A 500 20.09 0.48 -11.23
CA LEU A 500 19.60 1.16 -10.03
C LEU A 500 20.23 2.55 -9.88
N ARG A 501 21.50 2.72 -10.23
CA ARG A 501 22.16 4.02 -10.27
C ARG A 501 21.44 4.99 -11.23
N ARG A 502 21.19 4.56 -12.47
CA ARG A 502 20.44 5.35 -13.46
C ARG A 502 19.02 5.65 -13.02
N TYR A 503 18.36 4.65 -12.41
CA TYR A 503 17.02 4.80 -11.83
C TYR A 503 17.00 5.91 -10.77
N CYS A 504 17.97 5.95 -9.85
CA CYS A 504 18.08 6.98 -8.83
C CYS A 504 18.28 8.38 -9.44
N ASP A 505 19.09 8.51 -10.49
CA ASP A 505 19.31 9.78 -11.18
C ASP A 505 17.98 10.33 -11.76
N HIS A 506 17.20 9.47 -12.44
CA HIS A 506 15.89 9.84 -12.99
C HIS A 506 14.84 10.07 -11.90
N MET A 507 14.85 9.26 -10.84
CA MET A 507 13.97 9.42 -9.68
C MET A 507 14.13 10.82 -9.05
N HIS A 508 15.38 11.26 -8.83
CA HIS A 508 15.66 12.58 -8.28
C HIS A 508 15.31 13.73 -9.25
N ALA A 509 15.47 13.53 -10.56
CA ALA A 509 15.02 14.48 -11.57
C ALA A 509 13.48 14.65 -11.57
N ASN A 510 12.76 13.66 -11.04
CA ASN A 510 11.29 13.61 -10.99
C ASN A 510 10.64 13.69 -12.38
N GLU A 511 11.31 13.11 -13.38
CA GLU A 511 10.74 12.96 -14.73
C GLU A 511 9.84 11.73 -14.78
N PRO A 512 8.67 11.79 -15.46
CA PRO A 512 7.80 10.62 -15.58
C PRO A 512 8.52 9.44 -16.25
N VAL A 513 8.37 8.24 -15.72
CA VAL A 513 9.12 7.05 -16.15
C VAL A 513 8.98 6.71 -17.64
N HIS A 514 7.87 7.05 -18.26
CA HIS A 514 7.67 6.80 -19.69
C HIS A 514 8.56 7.66 -20.60
N THR A 515 9.18 8.71 -20.08
CA THR A 515 10.11 9.59 -20.79
C THR A 515 11.59 9.21 -20.60
N TRP A 516 11.89 8.25 -19.71
CA TRP A 516 13.27 7.87 -19.44
C TRP A 516 13.92 7.17 -20.63
N PRO A 517 15.17 7.52 -21.00
CA PRO A 517 15.91 6.76 -21.99
C PRO A 517 16.25 5.35 -21.48
N CYS A 518 16.36 4.39 -22.38
CA CYS A 518 16.86 3.03 -22.09
C CYS A 518 18.35 2.94 -22.37
#